data_0f9e7b2cb4b18d951d7ea3c3ec23725e
#
_entry.id   0f9e7b2cb4b18d951d7ea3c3ec23725e
#
_cell.length_a   1.000
_cell.length_b   1.000
_cell.length_c   1.000
_cell.angle_alpha   90.00
_cell.angle_beta   90.00
_cell.angle_gamma   90.00
#
_symmetry.space_group_name_H-M   'P 1'
#
loop_
_entity.id
_entity.type
_entity.pdbx_description
1 polymer ?
#
loop_
_entity_poly.entity_id
_entity_poly.type
_entity_poly.pdbx_seq_one_letter_code
_entity_poly.pdbx_strand_id
1 'polypeptide(L)'
;MSNTQVRSETAIETPKIRRVDMKLEVIVIPVSDVDRAKSFYAGLGWRQDAEFASGDDYRVIQFTPPGSGCSVIFGKNVTAAPPGSAQGLYLIVSDIEAARNELLGRGVEIGEVFHDAGGVYAGTDQSLSVWAAPGQRCGSRAS
;
A
#
# COMPACT_ATOMS: atom_id res chain seq x y z
N MET A 1 57.18 -9.81 10.73
CA MET A 1 56.65 -9.63 10.57
C MET A 1 55.60 -9.65 10.16
N SER A 2 55.05 -9.67 10.00
CA SER A 2 54.05 -9.70 9.69
C SER A 2 53.16 -9.19 9.41
N ASN A 3 52.83 -9.08 9.26
CA ASN A 3 51.93 -8.70 8.99
C ASN A 3 51.04 -8.44 8.70
N THR A 4 50.87 -8.47 8.87
CA THR A 4 49.99 -8.34 8.71
C THR A 4 49.28 -7.85 8.06
N GLN A 5 49.20 -7.80 7.75
CA GLN A 5 48.44 -7.32 7.20
C GLN A 5 47.53 -7.44 6.84
N VAL A 6 47.43 -7.79 7.05
CA VAL A 6 46.45 -8.07 6.79
C VAL A 6 45.47 -7.33 6.65
N ARG A 7 45.31 -6.86 6.66
CA ARG A 7 44.52 -6.29 6.47
C ARG A 7 44.13 -5.83 5.68
N SER A 8 44.35 -5.88 5.75
CA SER A 8 44.21 -5.22 4.73
C SER A 8 43.16 -5.49 3.88
N GLU A 9 42.82 -6.52 3.81
CA GLU A 9 41.73 -6.86 3.18
C GLU A 9 40.67 -6.03 3.43
N THR A 10 40.73 -5.63 4.50
CA THR A 10 39.84 -4.64 4.84
C THR A 10 39.87 -3.51 3.92
N ALA A 11 40.98 -3.26 3.39
CA ALA A 11 41.07 -2.22 2.44
C ALA A 11 40.29 -2.47 1.18
N ILE A 12 39.80 -3.65 1.01
CA ILE A 12 38.89 -3.91 -0.07
C ILE A 12 37.52 -3.39 0.33
N GLU A 13 37.45 -2.15 0.53
CA GLU A 13 36.17 -1.52 0.56
C GLU A 13 35.62 -1.53 -0.83
N THR A 14 34.60 -2.31 -1.03
CA THR A 14 33.72 -2.13 -2.17
C THR A 14 33.35 -0.67 -2.25
N PRO A 15 33.53 -0.02 -3.39
CA PRO A 15 33.08 1.35 -3.54
C PRO A 15 31.64 1.41 -3.10
N LYS A 16 31.36 2.22 -2.13
CA LYS A 16 29.97 2.52 -1.78
C LYS A 16 29.34 3.20 -2.99
N ILE A 17 28.68 2.41 -3.78
CA ILE A 17 27.82 2.96 -4.80
C ILE A 17 26.76 3.75 -4.04
N ARG A 18 26.86 5.05 -4.11
CA ARG A 18 25.79 5.91 -3.59
C ARG A 18 24.56 5.66 -4.43
N ARG A 19 23.64 4.92 -3.84
CA ARG A 19 22.34 4.73 -4.45
C ARG A 19 21.51 5.97 -4.20
N VAL A 20 20.82 6.38 -5.24
CA VAL A 20 19.80 7.41 -5.10
C VAL A 20 18.59 6.79 -4.43
N ASP A 21 18.09 7.42 -3.39
CA ASP A 21 16.85 6.98 -2.74
C ASP A 21 15.69 7.08 -3.73
N MET A 22 14.94 6.01 -3.82
CA MET A 22 13.71 5.95 -4.62
C MET A 22 12.59 5.46 -3.74
N LYS A 23 11.53 6.24 -3.65
CA LYS A 23 10.36 5.91 -2.85
C LYS A 23 9.13 5.94 -3.73
N LEU A 24 8.20 5.06 -3.44
CA LEU A 24 6.91 5.12 -4.10
C LEU A 24 6.17 6.36 -3.60
N GLU A 25 5.77 7.20 -4.52
CA GLU A 25 5.02 8.41 -4.21
C GLU A 25 3.52 8.14 -4.22
N VAL A 26 3.05 7.54 -5.30
CA VAL A 26 1.62 7.37 -5.51
C VAL A 26 1.35 6.17 -6.40
N ILE A 27 0.24 5.50 -6.15
CA ILE A 27 -0.30 4.46 -7.01
C ILE A 27 -1.71 4.85 -7.45
N VAL A 28 -2.09 4.40 -8.65
CA VAL A 28 -3.42 4.70 -9.20
C VAL A 28 -4.34 3.52 -8.97
N ILE A 29 -5.54 3.81 -8.46
CA ILE A 29 -6.59 2.81 -8.28
C ILE A 29 -7.74 3.16 -9.24
N PRO A 30 -8.03 2.32 -10.24
CA PRO A 30 -9.16 2.55 -11.12
C PRO A 30 -10.47 2.34 -10.37
N VAL A 31 -11.35 3.33 -10.42
CA VAL A 31 -12.67 3.28 -9.75
C VAL A 31 -13.77 3.63 -10.72
N SER A 32 -14.95 3.04 -10.51
CA SER A 32 -16.13 3.35 -11.32
C SER A 32 -16.93 4.54 -10.79
N ASP A 33 -16.89 4.78 -9.49
CA ASP A 33 -17.62 5.83 -8.81
C ASP A 33 -16.66 6.60 -7.89
N VAL A 34 -16.32 7.81 -8.33
CA VAL A 34 -15.30 8.64 -7.64
C VAL A 34 -15.80 9.11 -6.27
N ASP A 35 -17.07 9.48 -6.17
CA ASP A 35 -17.65 9.96 -4.91
C ASP A 35 -17.74 8.84 -3.88
N ARG A 36 -18.11 7.64 -4.32
CA ARG A 36 -18.12 6.45 -3.46
C ARG A 36 -16.73 6.11 -2.96
N ALA A 37 -15.75 6.14 -3.84
CA ALA A 37 -14.36 5.89 -3.47
C ALA A 37 -13.85 6.94 -2.49
N LYS A 38 -14.17 8.21 -2.72
CA LYS A 38 -13.81 9.30 -1.82
C LYS A 38 -14.40 9.07 -0.42
N SER A 39 -15.68 8.74 -0.35
CA SER A 39 -16.33 8.46 0.93
C SER A 39 -15.72 7.25 1.64
N PHE A 40 -15.35 6.22 0.89
CA PHE A 40 -14.73 5.02 1.43
C PHE A 40 -13.38 5.34 2.09
N TYR A 41 -12.47 5.98 1.38
CA TYR A 41 -11.14 6.29 1.91
C TYR A 41 -11.20 7.32 3.04
N ALA A 42 -12.09 8.30 2.95
CA ALA A 42 -12.33 9.23 4.07
C ALA A 42 -12.85 8.48 5.30
N GLY A 43 -13.74 7.51 5.10
CA GLY A 43 -14.28 6.66 6.16
C GLY A 43 -13.23 5.79 6.84
N LEU A 44 -12.14 5.44 6.15
CA LEU A 44 -11.01 4.74 6.73
C LEU A 44 -10.15 5.64 7.65
N GLY A 45 -10.41 6.93 7.65
CA GLY A 45 -9.59 7.90 8.38
C GLY A 45 -8.30 8.27 7.64
N TRP A 46 -8.20 7.95 6.37
CA TRP A 46 -7.06 8.35 5.56
C TRP A 46 -7.11 9.85 5.27
N ARG A 47 -5.94 10.47 5.18
CA ARG A 47 -5.84 11.91 4.93
C ARG A 47 -6.08 12.20 3.45
N GLN A 48 -7.03 13.06 3.17
CA GLN A 48 -7.19 13.61 1.82
C GLN A 48 -6.14 14.70 1.59
N ASP A 49 -5.23 14.46 0.68
CA ASP A 49 -4.14 15.41 0.41
C ASP A 49 -4.49 16.42 -0.67
N ALA A 50 -5.27 16.00 -1.66
CA ALA A 50 -5.60 16.84 -2.79
C ALA A 50 -6.88 16.38 -3.47
N GLU A 51 -7.56 17.33 -4.07
CA GLU A 51 -8.65 17.10 -5.01
C GLU A 51 -8.59 18.17 -6.08
N PHE A 52 -8.57 17.74 -7.33
CA PHE A 52 -8.54 18.66 -8.46
C PHE A 52 -9.53 18.16 -9.52
N ALA A 53 -10.25 19.10 -10.11
CA ALA A 53 -11.16 18.82 -11.21
C ALA A 53 -10.99 19.87 -12.31
N SER A 54 -11.11 19.44 -13.55
CA SER A 54 -11.11 20.32 -14.71
C SER A 54 -12.32 19.98 -15.60
N GLY A 55 -13.32 20.84 -15.56
CA GLY A 55 -14.59 20.57 -16.20
C GLY A 55 -15.25 19.32 -15.65
N ASP A 56 -16.09 18.69 -16.46
CA ASP A 56 -16.81 17.46 -16.09
C ASP A 56 -16.03 16.20 -16.49
N ASP A 57 -14.93 16.35 -17.20
CA ASP A 57 -14.23 15.23 -17.83
C ASP A 57 -13.05 14.72 -17.02
N TYR A 58 -12.50 15.52 -16.13
CA TYR A 58 -11.32 15.13 -15.36
C TYR A 58 -11.50 15.47 -13.90
N ARG A 59 -11.19 14.50 -13.03
CA ARG A 59 -11.16 14.68 -11.59
C ARG A 59 -10.16 13.72 -10.98
N VAL A 60 -9.31 14.19 -10.10
CA VAL A 60 -8.34 13.37 -9.38
C VAL A 60 -8.40 13.68 -7.89
N ILE A 61 -8.34 12.64 -7.08
CA ILE A 61 -8.35 12.74 -5.61
C ILE A 61 -7.19 11.91 -5.08
N GLN A 62 -6.50 12.42 -4.08
CA GLN A 62 -5.38 11.75 -3.44
C GLN A 62 -5.65 11.55 -1.96
N PHE A 63 -5.40 10.32 -1.50
CA PHE A 63 -5.45 9.96 -0.09
C PHE A 63 -4.16 9.28 0.35
N THR A 64 -3.75 9.55 1.59
CA THR A 64 -2.59 8.92 2.21
C THR A 64 -3.01 8.16 3.47
N PRO A 65 -2.68 6.85 3.56
CA PRO A 65 -2.88 6.10 4.80
C PRO A 65 -2.05 6.69 5.94
N PRO A 66 -2.53 6.57 7.20
CA PRO A 66 -1.74 7.04 8.35
C PRO A 66 -0.36 6.41 8.37
N GLY A 67 0.66 7.25 8.49
CA GLY A 67 2.05 6.80 8.58
C GLY A 67 2.67 6.33 7.25
N SER A 68 1.93 6.36 6.14
CA SER A 68 2.45 5.94 4.84
C SER A 68 3.20 7.07 4.15
N GLY A 69 4.30 6.70 3.47
CA GLY A 69 4.99 7.59 2.54
C GLY A 69 4.47 7.51 1.11
N CYS A 70 3.56 6.58 0.84
CA CYS A 70 2.95 6.40 -0.48
C CYS A 70 1.45 6.69 -0.39
N SER A 71 0.92 7.35 -1.39
CA SER A 71 -0.49 7.73 -1.49
C SER A 71 -1.21 6.89 -2.55
N VAL A 72 -2.53 6.92 -2.51
CA VAL A 72 -3.36 6.41 -3.59
C VAL A 72 -4.03 7.59 -4.29
N ILE A 73 -4.15 7.48 -5.60
CA ILE A 73 -4.97 8.42 -6.38
C ILE A 73 -6.01 7.64 -7.17
N PHE A 74 -7.14 8.26 -7.33
CA PHE A 74 -8.21 7.77 -8.18
C PHE A 74 -9.01 8.95 -8.72
N GLY A 75 -9.82 8.71 -9.72
CA GLY A 75 -10.62 9.79 -10.29
C GLY A 75 -11.22 9.42 -11.62
N LYS A 76 -11.73 10.44 -12.27
CA LYS A 76 -12.31 10.35 -13.60
C LYS A 76 -11.23 10.66 -14.64
N ASN A 77 -11.03 9.76 -15.59
CA ASN A 77 -10.02 9.88 -16.64
C ASN A 77 -8.57 10.03 -16.12
N VAL A 78 -8.28 9.45 -14.95
CA VAL A 78 -6.93 9.43 -14.38
C VAL A 78 -6.12 8.28 -14.97
N THR A 79 -6.78 7.19 -15.34
CA THR A 79 -6.15 5.99 -15.91
C THR A 79 -7.06 5.36 -16.93
N ALA A 80 -6.47 4.68 -17.90
CA ALA A 80 -7.20 3.88 -18.88
C ALA A 80 -7.51 2.47 -18.37
N ALA A 81 -6.98 2.09 -17.21
CA ALA A 81 -7.23 0.77 -16.64
C ALA A 81 -8.71 0.64 -16.22
N PRO A 82 -9.31 -0.54 -16.44
CA PRO A 82 -10.71 -0.75 -16.09
C PRO A 82 -10.96 -0.60 -14.59
N PRO A 83 -12.11 -0.03 -14.19
CA PRO A 83 -12.49 0.03 -12.79
C PRO A 83 -12.48 -1.35 -12.15
N GLY A 84 -11.95 -1.44 -10.91
CA GLY A 84 -11.85 -2.70 -10.18
C GLY A 84 -10.69 -3.59 -10.59
N SER A 85 -9.84 -3.16 -11.53
CA SER A 85 -8.70 -3.97 -12.01
C SER A 85 -7.48 -3.90 -11.09
N ALA A 86 -7.44 -2.98 -10.14
CA ALA A 86 -6.32 -2.91 -9.19
C ALA A 86 -6.32 -4.14 -8.29
N GLN A 87 -5.17 -4.79 -8.20
CA GLN A 87 -4.98 -5.98 -7.39
C GLN A 87 -3.62 -5.91 -6.70
N GLY A 88 -3.49 -6.63 -5.58
CA GLY A 88 -2.21 -6.76 -4.90
C GLY A 88 -1.76 -5.51 -4.14
N LEU A 89 -2.69 -4.70 -3.70
CA LEU A 89 -2.39 -3.61 -2.78
C LEU A 89 -2.34 -4.14 -1.36
N TYR A 90 -1.20 -3.99 -0.71
CA TYR A 90 -0.97 -4.45 0.65
C TYR A 90 -0.69 -3.27 1.57
N LEU A 91 -1.27 -3.32 2.75
CA LEU A 91 -0.95 -2.40 3.83
C LEU A 91 -0.14 -3.14 4.89
N ILE A 92 0.96 -2.55 5.30
CA ILE A 92 1.77 -3.06 6.41
C ILE A 92 1.25 -2.42 7.68
N VAL A 93 0.93 -3.23 8.67
CA VAL A 93 0.44 -2.77 9.97
C VAL A 93 1.28 -3.39 11.08
N SER A 94 1.41 -2.68 12.20
CA SER A 94 2.18 -3.15 13.35
C SER A 94 1.41 -4.16 14.20
N ASP A 95 0.09 -4.10 14.15
CA ASP A 95 -0.82 -4.98 14.90
C ASP A 95 -2.03 -5.29 14.04
N ILE A 96 -2.10 -6.50 13.53
CA ILE A 96 -3.14 -6.92 12.59
C ILE A 96 -4.52 -6.98 13.25
N GLU A 97 -4.60 -7.41 14.50
CA GLU A 97 -5.87 -7.48 15.20
C GLU A 97 -6.42 -6.09 15.50
N ALA A 98 -5.55 -5.17 15.92
CA ALA A 98 -5.95 -3.78 16.14
C ALA A 98 -6.39 -3.13 14.83
N ALA A 99 -5.67 -3.36 13.74
CA ALA A 99 -6.02 -2.83 12.43
C ALA A 99 -7.36 -3.38 11.95
N ARG A 100 -7.58 -4.69 12.12
CA ARG A 100 -8.85 -5.32 11.77
C ARG A 100 -10.01 -4.72 12.57
N ASN A 101 -9.83 -4.59 13.87
CA ASN A 101 -10.86 -4.04 14.74
C ASN A 101 -11.20 -2.58 14.41
N GLU A 102 -10.19 -1.79 14.09
CA GLU A 102 -10.40 -0.42 13.66
C GLU A 102 -11.22 -0.35 12.37
N LEU A 103 -10.86 -1.14 11.38
CA LEU A 103 -11.57 -1.16 10.10
C LEU A 103 -13.01 -1.68 10.25
N LEU A 104 -13.22 -2.71 11.08
CA LEU A 104 -14.57 -3.18 11.42
C LEU A 104 -15.38 -2.08 12.09
N GLY A 105 -14.79 -1.35 13.02
CA GLY A 105 -15.42 -0.22 13.70
C GLY A 105 -15.79 0.92 12.75
N ARG A 106 -15.11 1.01 11.62
CA ARG A 106 -15.41 2.00 10.57
C ARG A 106 -16.39 1.48 9.51
N GLY A 107 -16.94 0.28 9.71
CA GLY A 107 -17.94 -0.29 8.81
C GLY A 107 -17.36 -0.98 7.58
N VAL A 108 -16.08 -1.31 7.57
CA VAL A 108 -15.44 -2.02 6.47
C VAL A 108 -15.69 -3.52 6.63
N GLU A 109 -16.10 -4.18 5.57
CA GLU A 109 -16.19 -5.65 5.55
C GLU A 109 -14.78 -6.23 5.44
N ILE A 110 -14.34 -6.89 6.49
CA ILE A 110 -13.02 -7.52 6.57
C ILE A 110 -13.18 -8.97 7.01
N GLY A 111 -12.48 -9.86 6.30
CA GLY A 111 -12.43 -11.26 6.65
C GLY A 111 -11.64 -11.55 7.92
N GLU A 112 -11.51 -12.82 8.21
CA GLU A 112 -10.73 -13.31 9.33
C GLU A 112 -9.24 -13.12 9.10
N VAL A 113 -8.50 -12.98 10.18
CA VAL A 113 -7.03 -13.00 10.12
C VAL A 113 -6.57 -14.41 9.79
N PHE A 114 -5.66 -14.54 8.85
CA PHE A 114 -5.11 -15.82 8.46
C PHE A 114 -3.61 -15.70 8.18
N HIS A 115 -2.91 -16.83 8.30
CA HIS A 115 -1.53 -16.96 7.87
C HIS A 115 -1.48 -17.60 6.49
N ASP A 116 -0.75 -16.98 5.60
CA ASP A 116 -0.45 -17.60 4.32
C ASP A 116 0.88 -18.35 4.45
N ALA A 117 0.77 -19.67 4.56
CA ALA A 117 1.94 -20.52 4.79
C ALA A 117 2.84 -20.70 3.56
N GLY A 118 2.50 -20.15 2.43
CA GLY A 118 3.25 -20.32 1.19
C GLY A 118 3.42 -19.06 0.36
N GLY A 119 3.03 -17.92 0.90
CA GLY A 119 3.01 -16.67 0.18
C GLY A 119 4.38 -16.02 0.03
N VAL A 120 4.43 -15.05 -0.86
CA VAL A 120 5.61 -14.23 -1.15
C VAL A 120 6.12 -13.51 0.11
N TYR A 121 5.28 -13.40 1.11
CA TYR A 121 5.57 -12.79 2.40
C TYR A 121 5.67 -13.80 3.54
N ALA A 122 6.10 -15.03 3.23
CA ALA A 122 6.54 -15.96 4.25
C ALA A 122 7.84 -15.47 4.92
N GLY A 123 7.90 -14.18 5.18
CA GLY A 123 8.93 -13.58 5.99
C GLY A 123 8.59 -13.78 7.45
N THR A 124 9.57 -13.72 8.25
CA THR A 124 9.56 -13.88 9.68
C THR A 124 8.23 -13.52 10.32
N ASP A 125 7.52 -14.53 10.62
CA ASP A 125 6.74 -14.77 11.81
C ASP A 125 5.54 -13.88 12.16
N GLN A 126 5.39 -12.68 11.66
CA GLN A 126 4.28 -11.84 12.13
C GLN A 126 3.78 -10.78 11.15
N SER A 127 4.21 -10.79 9.93
CA SER A 127 3.65 -9.86 8.98
C SER A 127 2.36 -10.42 8.39
N LEU A 128 1.26 -9.97 8.91
CA LEU A 128 -0.05 -10.25 8.37
C LEU A 128 -0.45 -9.11 7.44
N SER A 129 -1.02 -9.44 6.32
CA SER A 129 -1.46 -8.46 5.35
C SER A 129 -2.97 -8.32 5.41
N VAL A 130 -3.45 -7.10 5.50
CA VAL A 130 -4.87 -6.80 5.35
C VAL A 130 -5.07 -6.12 4.00
N TRP A 131 -6.00 -6.66 3.24
CA TRP A 131 -6.26 -6.18 1.91
C TRP A 131 -7.74 -5.79 1.79
N ALA A 132 -7.98 -4.58 1.32
CA ALA A 132 -9.32 -4.10 1.06
C ALA A 132 -9.35 -3.20 -0.16
N ALA A 133 -10.25 -3.48 -1.08
CA ALA A 133 -10.54 -2.60 -2.21
C ALA A 133 -12.05 -2.32 -2.24
N PRO A 134 -12.44 -1.12 -2.69
CA PRO A 134 -13.86 -0.79 -2.80
C PRO A 134 -14.57 -1.81 -3.68
N GLY A 135 -15.59 -2.45 -3.14
CA GLY A 135 -16.38 -3.44 -3.86
C GLY A 135 -15.84 -4.86 -3.84
N GLN A 136 -14.70 -5.10 -3.23
CA GLN A 136 -14.18 -6.44 -3.03
C GLN A 136 -14.27 -6.83 -1.56
N ARG A 137 -14.68 -8.07 -1.31
CA ARG A 137 -14.68 -8.61 0.05
C ARG A 137 -13.27 -8.99 0.43
N CYS A 138 -12.83 -8.47 1.54
CA CYS A 138 -11.56 -8.87 2.11
C CYS A 138 -11.68 -10.34 2.56
N GLY A 139 -10.78 -11.18 2.09
CA GLY A 139 -10.73 -12.57 2.54
C GLY A 139 -11.61 -13.55 1.78
N SER A 140 -12.28 -13.18 0.70
CA SER A 140 -12.92 -14.18 -0.13
C SER A 140 -11.86 -14.89 -0.98
N ARG A 141 -11.59 -16.15 -0.67
CA ARG A 141 -10.94 -17.02 -1.63
C ARG A 141 -11.79 -17.02 -2.87
N ALA A 142 -11.21 -16.66 -3.99
CA ALA A 142 -11.77 -17.04 -5.26
C ALA A 142 -11.65 -18.56 -5.33
N SER A 143 -12.77 -19.23 -5.26
CA SER A 143 -12.88 -20.66 -5.53
C SER A 143 -12.94 -20.88 -7.02
#